data_8772c32a3c40129fc78add65dccb7881
#
_entry.id   8772c32a3c40129fc78add65dccb7881
#
_cell.length_a   1.000
_cell.length_b   1.000
_cell.length_c   1.000
_cell.angle_alpha   90.00
_cell.angle_beta   90.00
_cell.angle_gamma   90.00
#
_symmetry.space_group_name_H-M   'P 1'
#
loop_
_entity.id
_entity.type
_entity.pdbx_description
1 polymer ?
#
loop_
_entity_poly.entity_id
_entity_poly.type
_entity_poly.pdbx_seq_one_letter_code
_entity_poly.pdbx_strand_id
1 'polypeptide(L)'
;MTLRTSSPYSARTPVPGVTYSVSGDNGGDTVVAKSGTSTSFRVKISIDQSKLTRTRDATQSAQVAGKDRQYVTDASGIITATPVTQEDDATTLRVPVTSVPKAISETTTELSGFNNKKGTLSVSGHGLDQGDTATGYHSELVPFVYGAEDPADGYTGNGDAARSLAAGDIRAIGYSSTAPQLSDPSQGLLSFGIITDKTWSHLGNNFIP
;
A
#
# COMPACT_ATOMS: atom_id res chain seq x y z
N MET A 1 -4.05 -12.66 32.90
CA MET A 1 -3.11 -12.93 31.77
C MET A 1 -2.44 -11.64 31.37
N THR A 2 -1.15 -11.66 31.16
CA THR A 2 -0.40 -10.52 30.64
C THR A 2 -0.35 -10.62 29.12
N LEU A 3 -0.72 -9.53 28.44
CA LEU A 3 -0.68 -9.44 26.98
C LEU A 3 0.66 -8.90 26.52
N ARG A 4 1.27 -9.52 25.56
CA ARG A 4 2.50 -9.04 24.91
C ARG A 4 2.40 -9.19 23.41
N THR A 5 3.10 -8.31 22.71
CA THR A 5 3.26 -8.42 21.26
C THR A 5 4.63 -8.98 20.92
N SER A 6 4.68 -9.91 20.01
CA SER A 6 5.91 -10.31 19.36
C SER A 6 5.64 -10.56 17.88
N SER A 7 6.62 -10.29 17.03
CA SER A 7 6.54 -10.68 15.65
C SER A 7 7.16 -12.06 15.47
N PRO A 8 6.47 -13.06 14.91
CA PRO A 8 7.04 -14.38 14.65
C PRO A 8 8.16 -14.32 13.62
N TYR A 9 8.10 -13.32 12.74
CA TYR A 9 9.10 -13.07 11.72
C TYR A 9 10.12 -12.01 12.17
N SER A 10 9.83 -11.22 13.19
CA SER A 10 10.65 -10.11 13.68
C SER A 10 11.93 -10.50 14.40
N ALA A 11 12.08 -11.75 14.78
CA ALA A 11 13.40 -12.26 15.10
C ALA A 11 14.38 -12.06 13.92
N ARG A 12 13.87 -11.71 12.74
CA ARG A 12 14.64 -11.57 11.51
C ARG A 12 14.72 -10.14 10.99
N THR A 13 13.61 -9.41 10.88
CA THR A 13 13.67 -8.01 10.39
C THR A 13 12.35 -7.30 10.73
N PRO A 14 12.31 -6.46 11.77
CA PRO A 14 11.14 -5.64 12.02
C PRO A 14 10.93 -4.68 10.85
N VAL A 15 9.67 -4.45 10.48
CA VAL A 15 9.34 -3.46 9.46
C VAL A 15 9.52 -2.07 10.06
N PRO A 16 10.41 -1.24 9.50
CA PRO A 16 10.63 0.11 10.01
C PRO A 16 9.31 0.92 10.05
N GLY A 17 9.13 1.69 11.09
CA GLY A 17 7.94 2.53 11.25
C GLY A 17 6.67 1.81 11.70
N VAL A 18 6.66 0.48 11.85
CA VAL A 18 5.48 -0.27 12.31
C VAL A 18 5.67 -0.74 13.75
N THR A 19 4.70 -0.42 14.61
CA THR A 19 4.68 -0.86 15.98
C THR A 19 3.30 -1.41 16.35
N TYR A 20 3.30 -2.40 17.23
CA TYR A 20 2.10 -3.01 17.79
C TYR A 20 2.03 -2.74 19.28
N SER A 21 0.85 -2.43 19.78
CA SER A 21 0.57 -2.40 21.21
C SER A 21 -0.73 -3.11 21.51
N VAL A 22 -0.85 -3.65 22.71
CA VAL A 22 -2.05 -4.32 23.19
C VAL A 22 -2.49 -3.72 24.50
N SER A 23 -3.81 -3.65 24.69
CA SER A 23 -4.40 -3.23 25.95
C SER A 23 -5.69 -4.00 26.23
N GLY A 24 -5.92 -4.31 27.50
CA GLY A 24 -7.22 -4.74 27.98
C GLY A 24 -8.23 -3.58 28.04
N ASP A 25 -9.46 -3.87 28.42
CA ASP A 25 -10.55 -2.89 28.50
C ASP A 25 -10.26 -1.75 29.50
N ASN A 26 -9.40 -2.01 30.49
CA ASN A 26 -8.95 -1.01 31.49
C ASN A 26 -7.71 -0.19 31.02
N GLY A 27 -7.26 -0.38 29.77
CA GLY A 27 -6.10 0.30 29.22
C GLY A 27 -4.74 -0.31 29.60
N GLY A 28 -4.69 -1.27 30.51
CA GLY A 28 -3.47 -1.99 30.89
C GLY A 28 -3.16 -3.17 29.96
N ASP A 29 -2.00 -3.77 30.16
CA ASP A 29 -1.54 -4.96 29.43
C ASP A 29 -2.01 -6.29 30.07
N THR A 30 -2.83 -6.21 31.11
CA THR A 30 -3.34 -7.36 31.85
C THR A 30 -4.85 -7.47 31.71
N VAL A 31 -5.33 -8.65 31.37
CA VAL A 31 -6.76 -8.96 31.30
C VAL A 31 -7.13 -10.09 32.25
N VAL A 32 -8.34 -10.04 32.77
CA VAL A 32 -8.90 -11.11 33.61
C VAL A 32 -9.82 -11.96 32.73
N ALA A 33 -9.42 -13.19 32.47
CA ALA A 33 -10.27 -14.17 31.80
C ALA A 33 -10.97 -15.04 32.86
N LYS A 34 -12.29 -14.92 32.97
CA LYS A 34 -13.11 -15.76 33.84
C LYS A 34 -13.57 -17.00 33.09
N SER A 35 -13.62 -18.13 33.78
CA SER A 35 -14.13 -19.37 33.20
C SER A 35 -15.56 -19.19 32.66
N GLY A 36 -15.82 -19.75 31.47
CA GLY A 36 -17.12 -19.66 30.81
C GLY A 36 -17.51 -18.30 30.26
N THR A 37 -16.59 -17.31 30.23
CA THR A 37 -16.86 -15.98 29.69
C THR A 37 -15.86 -15.58 28.61
N SER A 38 -16.24 -14.63 27.77
CA SER A 38 -15.34 -14.00 26.81
C SER A 38 -14.70 -12.74 27.41
N THR A 39 -13.43 -12.52 27.10
CA THR A 39 -12.69 -11.32 27.47
C THR A 39 -12.10 -10.69 26.24
N SER A 40 -12.36 -9.41 26.06
CA SER A 40 -11.85 -8.66 24.89
C SER A 40 -10.54 -7.93 25.25
N PHE A 41 -9.70 -7.74 24.25
CA PHE A 41 -8.55 -6.85 24.30
C PHE A 41 -8.42 -6.11 22.98
N ARG A 42 -7.72 -4.99 23.00
CA ARG A 42 -7.51 -4.14 21.84
C ARG A 42 -6.08 -4.27 21.33
N VAL A 43 -5.95 -4.43 20.02
CA VAL A 43 -4.66 -4.33 19.31
C VAL A 43 -4.63 -3.03 18.57
N LYS A 44 -3.59 -2.21 18.82
CA LYS A 44 -3.32 -0.99 18.08
C LYS A 44 -2.08 -1.20 17.22
N ILE A 45 -2.22 -0.96 15.92
CA ILE A 45 -1.13 -0.89 14.96
C ILE A 45 -0.85 0.58 14.71
N SER A 46 0.38 1.02 14.96
CA SER A 46 0.82 2.39 14.68
C SER A 46 1.83 2.36 13.54
N ILE A 47 1.63 3.21 12.54
CA ILE A 47 2.45 3.27 11.34
C ILE A 47 3.01 4.69 11.22
N ASP A 48 4.33 4.79 11.22
CA ASP A 48 5.05 6.02 10.89
C ASP A 48 5.48 5.94 9.43
N GLN A 49 4.72 6.61 8.56
CA GLN A 49 4.93 6.57 7.12
C GLN A 49 6.33 7.02 6.72
N SER A 50 6.92 7.98 7.44
CA SER A 50 8.25 8.53 7.11
C SER A 50 9.39 7.52 7.28
N LYS A 51 9.16 6.45 8.01
CA LYS A 51 10.13 5.39 8.29
C LYS A 51 9.88 4.10 7.51
N LEU A 52 8.72 4.00 6.82
CA LEU A 52 8.41 2.81 6.07
C LEU A 52 9.43 2.59 4.96
N THR A 53 9.88 1.35 4.84
CA THR A 53 10.61 0.87 3.67
C THR A 53 9.98 -0.43 3.18
N ARG A 54 10.13 -0.74 1.90
CA ARG A 54 9.69 -2.00 1.35
C ARG A 54 10.59 -3.11 1.89
N THR A 55 10.01 -4.02 2.66
CA THR A 55 10.74 -5.10 3.29
C THR A 55 10.28 -6.43 2.71
N ARG A 56 11.17 -7.13 2.03
CA ARG A 56 10.94 -8.46 1.48
C ARG A 56 11.23 -9.50 2.57
N ASP A 57 10.40 -10.53 2.64
CA ASP A 57 10.69 -11.71 3.47
C ASP A 57 12.02 -12.33 3.03
N ALA A 58 12.93 -12.54 3.99
CA ALA A 58 14.27 -13.06 3.73
C ALA A 58 14.26 -14.49 3.15
N THR A 59 13.19 -15.23 3.34
CA THR A 59 13.03 -16.58 2.78
C THR A 59 12.62 -16.58 1.31
N GLN A 60 12.16 -15.43 0.78
CA GLN A 60 11.81 -15.28 -0.62
C GLN A 60 13.03 -14.89 -1.46
N SER A 61 13.17 -15.49 -2.64
CA SER A 61 14.16 -15.04 -3.61
C SER A 61 13.89 -13.60 -4.05
N ALA A 62 14.95 -12.81 -4.22
CA ALA A 62 14.83 -11.45 -4.75
C ALA A 62 14.33 -11.41 -6.21
N GLN A 63 14.59 -12.48 -6.94
CA GLN A 63 14.22 -12.58 -8.36
C GLN A 63 13.38 -13.82 -8.63
N VAL A 64 12.58 -13.76 -9.67
CA VAL A 64 11.82 -14.87 -10.27
C VAL A 64 11.88 -14.74 -11.79
N ALA A 65 12.26 -15.82 -12.48
CA ALA A 65 12.44 -15.84 -13.93
C ALA A 65 13.35 -14.71 -14.46
N GLY A 66 14.43 -14.41 -13.73
CA GLY A 66 15.41 -13.37 -14.11
C GLY A 66 14.93 -11.93 -13.94
N LYS A 67 13.78 -11.70 -13.31
CA LYS A 67 13.23 -10.37 -13.03
C LYS A 67 13.05 -10.17 -11.54
N ASP A 68 13.12 -8.93 -11.10
CA ASP A 68 12.91 -8.57 -9.70
C ASP A 68 11.49 -8.97 -9.26
N ARG A 69 11.44 -9.66 -8.13
CA ARG A 69 10.17 -10.12 -7.56
C ARG A 69 9.37 -8.94 -7.04
N GLN A 70 8.12 -8.84 -7.46
CA GLN A 70 7.16 -7.96 -6.82
C GLN A 70 6.74 -8.56 -5.47
N TYR A 71 6.66 -7.73 -4.45
CA TYR A 71 6.26 -8.14 -3.11
C TYR A 71 5.56 -7.01 -2.37
N VAL A 72 4.79 -7.37 -1.37
CA VAL A 72 4.23 -6.45 -0.38
C VAL A 72 4.99 -6.57 0.92
N THR A 73 5.12 -5.47 1.64
CA THR A 73 5.72 -5.47 2.96
C THR A 73 4.78 -6.15 3.94
N ASP A 74 5.20 -7.25 4.54
CA ASP A 74 4.44 -7.97 5.54
C ASP A 74 4.94 -7.61 6.95
N ALA A 75 4.11 -6.90 7.70
CA ALA A 75 4.34 -6.53 9.09
C ALA A 75 3.44 -7.36 10.02
N SER A 76 3.46 -8.66 9.86
CA SER A 76 2.72 -9.61 10.71
C SER A 76 3.36 -9.77 12.08
N GLY A 77 2.55 -10.13 13.06
CA GLY A 77 2.97 -10.35 14.43
C GLY A 77 2.13 -11.40 15.16
N ILE A 78 2.53 -11.75 16.37
CA ILE A 78 1.76 -12.59 17.29
C ILE A 78 1.49 -11.81 18.56
N ILE A 79 0.24 -11.80 18.98
CA ILE A 79 -0.15 -11.41 20.33
C ILE A 79 -0.06 -12.64 21.22
N THR A 80 0.68 -12.51 22.31
CA THR A 80 0.84 -13.58 23.28
C THR A 80 0.11 -13.20 24.56
N ALA A 81 -0.75 -14.06 25.08
CA ALA A 81 -1.38 -13.92 26.38
C ALA A 81 -0.81 -14.98 27.32
N THR A 82 -0.06 -14.53 28.32
CA THR A 82 0.62 -15.40 29.28
C THR A 82 -0.06 -15.31 30.64
N PRO A 83 -0.35 -16.44 31.30
CA PRO A 83 -0.83 -16.42 32.68
C PRO A 83 0.09 -15.64 33.60
N VAL A 84 -0.50 -14.86 34.52
CA VAL A 84 0.27 -14.11 35.54
C VAL A 84 0.78 -15.05 36.62
N THR A 85 -0.06 -15.99 37.03
CA THR A 85 0.31 -17.08 37.95
C THR A 85 0.60 -18.32 37.12
N GLN A 86 1.75 -18.91 37.34
CA GLN A 86 2.16 -20.14 36.68
C GLN A 86 1.64 -21.32 37.50
N GLU A 87 0.54 -21.89 37.07
CA GLU A 87 0.04 -23.19 37.53
C GLU A 87 0.56 -24.28 36.57
N ASP A 88 0.66 -25.51 37.01
CA ASP A 88 1.32 -26.59 36.26
C ASP A 88 0.71 -26.87 34.87
N ASP A 89 -0.55 -26.46 34.63
CA ASP A 89 -1.26 -26.59 33.36
C ASP A 89 -1.53 -25.25 32.64
N ALA A 90 -0.94 -24.18 33.10
CA ALA A 90 -1.17 -22.85 32.55
C ALA A 90 -0.65 -22.69 31.10
N THR A 91 -1.57 -22.52 30.17
CA THR A 91 -1.26 -22.41 28.75
C THR A 91 -1.14 -20.98 28.28
N THR A 92 -0.05 -20.69 27.55
CA THR A 92 0.10 -19.44 26.81
C THR A 92 -0.70 -19.47 25.53
N LEU A 93 -1.59 -18.51 25.34
CA LEU A 93 -2.40 -18.34 24.13
C LEU A 93 -1.68 -17.41 23.13
N ARG A 94 -1.89 -17.69 21.85
CA ARG A 94 -1.28 -16.91 20.75
C ARG A 94 -2.33 -16.55 19.72
N VAL A 95 -2.34 -15.28 19.29
CA VAL A 95 -3.23 -14.77 18.25
C VAL A 95 -2.39 -14.12 17.17
N PRO A 96 -2.40 -14.61 15.93
CA PRO A 96 -1.70 -13.96 14.84
C PRO A 96 -2.38 -12.65 14.45
N VAL A 97 -1.57 -11.65 14.07
CA VAL A 97 -2.01 -10.37 13.53
C VAL A 97 -1.26 -10.14 12.23
N THR A 98 -1.96 -9.77 11.17
CA THR A 98 -1.36 -9.48 9.87
C THR A 98 -1.65 -8.03 9.47
N SER A 99 -0.62 -7.34 8.98
CA SER A 99 -0.76 -6.04 8.34
C SER A 99 0.18 -5.91 7.15
N VAL A 100 -0.27 -5.12 6.16
CA VAL A 100 0.51 -4.81 4.96
C VAL A 100 0.60 -3.29 4.82
N PRO A 101 1.51 -2.66 5.56
CA PRO A 101 1.68 -1.21 5.50
C PRO A 101 2.29 -0.80 4.17
N LYS A 102 1.81 0.31 3.62
CA LYS A 102 2.32 0.93 2.42
C LYS A 102 2.34 2.45 2.60
N ALA A 103 3.47 3.08 2.30
CA ALA A 103 3.53 4.52 2.18
C ALA A 103 2.79 4.96 0.91
N ILE A 104 2.05 6.04 0.99
CA ILE A 104 1.32 6.64 -0.13
C ILE A 104 1.65 8.12 -0.24
N SER A 105 1.74 8.62 -1.47
CA SER A 105 1.77 10.06 -1.73
C SER A 105 0.35 10.61 -1.83
N GLU A 106 0.20 11.86 -1.44
CA GLU A 106 -1.03 12.62 -1.61
C GLU A 106 -0.66 13.96 -2.25
N THR A 107 -0.80 14.04 -3.57
CA THR A 107 -0.41 15.21 -4.35
C THR A 107 -1.61 15.73 -5.13
N THR A 108 -1.67 17.06 -5.24
CA THR A 108 -2.64 17.78 -6.06
C THR A 108 -1.89 18.54 -7.14
N THR A 109 -2.44 18.52 -8.34
CA THR A 109 -1.89 19.26 -9.48
C THR A 109 -2.86 20.36 -9.93
N GLU A 110 -2.33 21.52 -10.25
CA GLU A 110 -3.08 22.64 -10.80
C GLU A 110 -2.39 23.17 -12.05
N LEU A 111 -3.13 23.26 -13.15
CA LEU A 111 -2.64 23.85 -14.40
C LEU A 111 -3.16 25.28 -14.52
N SER A 112 -2.26 26.25 -14.64
CA SER A 112 -2.59 27.67 -14.73
C SER A 112 -1.81 28.38 -15.86
N GLY A 113 -2.28 29.57 -16.25
CA GLY A 113 -1.60 30.42 -17.22
C GLY A 113 -1.44 29.79 -18.60
N PHE A 114 -2.33 28.91 -18.99
CA PHE A 114 -2.23 28.21 -20.28
C PHE A 114 -2.52 29.18 -21.42
N ASN A 115 -1.52 29.46 -22.22
CA ASN A 115 -1.65 30.20 -23.46
C ASN A 115 -0.93 29.42 -24.58
N ASN A 116 -1.53 29.33 -25.72
CA ASN A 116 -1.16 28.62 -26.97
C ASN A 116 0.08 27.71 -27.00
N LYS A 117 1.05 27.82 -26.08
CA LYS A 117 2.30 27.03 -26.07
C LYS A 117 2.89 26.78 -24.70
N LYS A 118 2.43 27.48 -23.67
CA LYS A 118 3.02 27.40 -22.33
C LYS A 118 1.92 27.42 -21.27
N GLY A 119 2.14 26.69 -20.23
CA GLY A 119 1.34 26.68 -19.02
C GLY A 119 2.22 26.37 -17.81
N THR A 120 1.75 26.67 -16.64
CA THR A 120 2.40 26.32 -15.38
C THR A 120 1.63 25.19 -14.73
N LEU A 121 2.29 24.05 -14.52
CA LEU A 121 1.77 22.95 -13.71
C LEU A 121 2.36 23.09 -12.31
N SER A 122 1.50 23.40 -11.35
CA SER A 122 1.86 23.45 -9.94
C SER A 122 1.54 22.11 -9.30
N VAL A 123 2.46 21.59 -8.51
CA VAL A 123 2.28 20.36 -7.73
C VAL A 123 2.42 20.70 -6.26
N SER A 124 1.44 20.32 -5.45
CA SER A 124 1.42 20.54 -4.00
C SER A 124 1.01 19.26 -3.29
N GLY A 125 1.25 19.20 -1.96
CA GLY A 125 0.90 18.07 -1.13
C GLY A 125 2.11 17.29 -0.65
N HIS A 126 1.93 16.00 -0.36
CA HIS A 126 2.94 15.13 0.20
C HIS A 126 3.41 14.09 -0.82
N GLY A 127 4.65 14.24 -1.27
CA GLY A 127 5.34 13.23 -2.07
C GLY A 127 6.15 12.27 -1.21
N LEU A 128 6.65 11.21 -1.82
CA LEU A 128 7.53 10.24 -1.18
C LEU A 128 8.89 10.26 -1.87
N ASP A 129 9.93 10.28 -1.06
CA ASP A 129 11.32 10.11 -1.51
C ASP A 129 12.13 9.52 -0.35
N GLN A 130 11.91 8.25 -0.08
CA GLN A 130 12.49 7.57 1.08
C GLN A 130 12.93 6.14 0.75
N GLY A 131 14.07 5.75 1.30
CA GLY A 131 14.70 4.47 1.03
C GLY A 131 15.56 4.49 -0.23
N ASP A 132 16.12 3.34 -0.60
CA ASP A 132 16.85 3.17 -1.84
C ASP A 132 15.92 2.77 -3.00
N THR A 133 16.47 2.67 -4.21
CA THR A 133 15.69 2.32 -5.41
C THR A 133 15.01 0.96 -5.33
N ALA A 134 15.54 0.03 -4.53
CA ALA A 134 15.02 -1.33 -4.42
C ALA A 134 13.97 -1.46 -3.30
N THR A 135 14.17 -0.75 -2.18
CA THR A 135 13.34 -0.85 -0.97
C THR A 135 12.57 0.43 -0.67
N GLY A 136 12.78 1.48 -1.45
CA GLY A 136 12.19 2.79 -1.23
C GLY A 136 10.75 2.92 -1.70
N TYR A 137 10.15 4.00 -1.21
CA TYR A 137 8.90 4.54 -1.73
C TYR A 137 9.21 5.91 -2.35
N HIS A 138 9.01 6.01 -3.66
CA HIS A 138 9.26 7.22 -4.41
C HIS A 138 7.99 7.62 -5.17
N SER A 139 7.71 8.91 -5.21
CA SER A 139 6.65 9.47 -6.02
C SER A 139 7.24 9.97 -7.32
N GLU A 140 6.61 9.64 -8.43
CA GLU A 140 6.97 10.15 -9.74
C GLU A 140 5.80 10.92 -10.32
N LEU A 141 6.09 12.03 -10.97
CA LEU A 141 5.14 12.80 -11.77
C LEU A 141 5.57 12.74 -13.23
N VAL A 142 4.79 12.06 -14.03
CA VAL A 142 5.02 11.96 -15.48
C VAL A 142 3.93 12.74 -16.20
N PRO A 143 4.25 13.88 -16.87
CA PRO A 143 3.28 14.61 -17.65
C PRO A 143 2.98 13.85 -18.96
N PHE A 144 1.71 13.78 -19.33
CA PHE A 144 1.26 13.22 -20.59
C PHE A 144 0.66 14.32 -21.47
N VAL A 145 0.97 14.27 -22.76
CA VAL A 145 0.24 15.04 -23.75
C VAL A 145 -1.15 14.47 -23.88
N TYR A 146 -2.15 15.31 -23.76
CA TYR A 146 -3.55 14.91 -23.89
C TYR A 146 -3.83 14.36 -25.31
N GLY A 147 -4.39 13.18 -25.39
CA GLY A 147 -4.70 12.52 -26.64
C GLY A 147 -6.18 12.58 -26.97
N ALA A 148 -7.02 12.01 -26.13
CA ALA A 148 -8.47 11.98 -26.32
C ALA A 148 -9.19 11.84 -24.99
N GLU A 149 -10.47 12.18 -24.99
CA GLU A 149 -11.41 12.02 -23.89
C GLU A 149 -12.62 11.22 -24.37
N ASP A 150 -13.15 10.38 -23.48
CA ASP A 150 -14.37 9.65 -23.68
C ASP A 150 -15.37 10.01 -22.57
N PRO A 151 -16.62 10.37 -22.91
CA PRO A 151 -17.67 10.59 -21.92
C PRO A 151 -17.94 9.31 -21.11
N ALA A 152 -18.24 9.44 -19.82
CA ALA A 152 -18.61 8.28 -19.01
C ALA A 152 -19.82 7.56 -19.59
N ASP A 153 -19.72 6.26 -19.79
CA ASP A 153 -20.82 5.43 -20.31
C ASP A 153 -21.99 5.27 -19.34
N GLY A 154 -21.88 5.83 -18.13
CA GLY A 154 -22.98 5.86 -17.17
C GLY A 154 -23.47 4.47 -16.78
N TYR A 155 -22.55 3.54 -16.50
CA TYR A 155 -22.91 2.23 -15.99
C TYR A 155 -23.80 2.33 -14.76
N THR A 156 -25.10 2.17 -14.98
CA THR A 156 -26.12 2.21 -13.93
C THR A 156 -26.33 0.80 -13.39
N GLY A 157 -25.84 0.54 -12.20
CA GLY A 157 -26.04 -0.74 -11.54
C GLY A 157 -25.46 -0.70 -10.14
N ASN A 158 -25.93 -1.59 -9.31
CA ASN A 158 -25.40 -1.77 -7.97
C ASN A 158 -24.60 -3.07 -7.92
N GLY A 159 -23.52 -3.06 -7.14
CA GLY A 159 -22.71 -4.25 -6.90
C GLY A 159 -21.37 -4.24 -7.62
N ASP A 160 -20.64 -5.34 -7.43
CA ASP A 160 -19.23 -5.44 -7.86
C ASP A 160 -19.07 -5.51 -9.38
N ALA A 161 -20.03 -6.07 -10.11
CA ALA A 161 -20.01 -6.12 -11.56
C ALA A 161 -20.08 -4.73 -12.19
N ALA A 162 -20.98 -3.87 -11.68
CA ALA A 162 -21.11 -2.49 -12.16
C ALA A 162 -19.87 -1.65 -11.83
N ARG A 163 -19.25 -1.86 -10.66
CA ARG A 163 -17.99 -1.21 -10.30
C ARG A 163 -16.84 -1.64 -11.19
N SER A 164 -16.78 -2.94 -11.54
CA SER A 164 -15.75 -3.46 -12.42
C SER A 164 -15.88 -2.92 -13.85
N LEU A 165 -17.10 -2.80 -14.37
CA LEU A 165 -17.36 -2.17 -15.65
C LEU A 165 -16.96 -0.71 -15.67
N ALA A 166 -17.39 0.07 -14.68
CA ALA A 166 -17.02 1.48 -14.53
C ALA A 166 -15.51 1.69 -14.31
N ALA A 167 -14.82 0.73 -13.70
CA ALA A 167 -13.37 0.77 -13.56
C ALA A 167 -12.63 0.49 -14.88
N GLY A 168 -13.27 -0.17 -15.84
CA GLY A 168 -12.75 -0.39 -17.19
C GLY A 168 -13.11 0.72 -18.18
N ASP A 169 -14.04 1.60 -17.83
CA ASP A 169 -14.50 2.72 -18.67
C ASP A 169 -13.40 3.78 -18.80
N ILE A 170 -12.88 3.96 -20.02
CA ILE A 170 -11.78 4.91 -20.29
C ILE A 170 -12.33 6.32 -20.33
N ARG A 171 -11.79 7.20 -19.51
CA ARG A 171 -12.17 8.62 -19.45
C ARG A 171 -11.27 9.53 -20.27
N ALA A 172 -10.00 9.24 -20.26
CA ALA A 172 -9.04 9.97 -21.05
C ALA A 172 -7.79 9.12 -21.32
N ILE A 173 -7.15 9.41 -22.42
CA ILE A 173 -5.86 8.85 -22.79
C ILE A 173 -4.86 9.97 -23.09
N GLY A 174 -3.61 9.69 -22.76
CA GLY A 174 -2.50 10.59 -23.09
C GLY A 174 -1.26 9.80 -23.47
N TYR A 175 -0.25 10.48 -23.96
CA TYR A 175 1.03 9.87 -24.27
C TYR A 175 2.20 10.73 -23.80
N SER A 176 3.32 10.09 -23.55
CA SER A 176 4.60 10.75 -23.24
C SER A 176 5.74 10.00 -23.93
N SER A 177 6.76 10.71 -24.35
CA SER A 177 7.92 10.09 -24.99
C SER A 177 9.22 10.70 -24.47
N THR A 178 10.21 9.86 -24.22
CA THR A 178 11.57 10.29 -23.89
C THR A 178 12.44 10.52 -25.13
N ALA A 179 12.00 10.11 -26.29
CA ALA A 179 12.77 10.18 -27.53
C ALA A 179 13.32 11.59 -27.85
N PRO A 180 12.57 12.72 -27.64
CA PRO A 180 13.09 14.05 -27.90
C PRO A 180 14.26 14.50 -27.03
N GLN A 181 14.50 13.79 -25.91
CA GLN A 181 15.55 14.12 -24.92
C GLN A 181 16.82 13.30 -25.14
N LEU A 182 16.78 12.32 -26.05
CA LEU A 182 17.89 11.40 -26.28
C LEU A 182 18.67 11.80 -27.54
N SER A 183 19.97 11.53 -27.54
CA SER A 183 20.84 11.68 -28.70
C SER A 183 20.47 10.72 -29.83
N ASP A 184 19.96 9.56 -29.49
CA ASP A 184 19.37 8.57 -30.42
C ASP A 184 17.89 8.39 -30.10
N PRO A 185 16.98 9.04 -30.82
CA PRO A 185 15.54 8.91 -30.59
C PRO A 185 14.99 7.51 -30.71
N SER A 186 15.66 6.59 -31.41
CA SER A 186 15.22 5.20 -31.56
C SER A 186 15.30 4.40 -30.26
N GLN A 187 16.06 4.89 -29.28
CA GLN A 187 16.16 4.31 -27.94
C GLN A 187 15.10 4.89 -26.98
N GLY A 188 14.26 5.78 -27.46
CA GLY A 188 13.21 6.41 -26.66
C GLY A 188 12.11 5.44 -26.26
N LEU A 189 11.51 5.72 -25.11
CA LEU A 189 10.32 5.06 -24.63
C LEU A 189 9.09 5.87 -25.01
N LEU A 190 8.04 5.18 -25.42
CA LEU A 190 6.70 5.73 -25.60
C LEU A 190 5.81 5.15 -24.48
N SER A 191 5.22 6.03 -23.69
CA SER A 191 4.34 5.68 -22.59
C SER A 191 2.94 6.19 -22.89
N PHE A 192 1.93 5.39 -22.54
CA PHE A 192 0.53 5.78 -22.60
C PHE A 192 -0.02 5.90 -21.18
N GLY A 193 -0.73 7.00 -20.93
CA GLY A 193 -1.49 7.23 -19.71
C GLY A 193 -2.98 7.00 -19.98
N ILE A 194 -3.63 6.22 -19.14
CA ILE A 194 -5.06 5.91 -19.23
C ILE A 194 -5.72 6.27 -17.93
N ILE A 195 -6.76 7.11 -18.01
CA ILE A 195 -7.62 7.46 -16.88
C ILE A 195 -8.93 6.72 -17.06
N THR A 196 -9.38 6.02 -16.03
CA THR A 196 -10.66 5.32 -16.01
C THR A 196 -11.65 5.99 -15.06
N ASP A 197 -12.95 5.76 -15.23
CA ASP A 197 -14.01 6.38 -14.43
C ASP A 197 -13.92 6.00 -12.95
N LYS A 198 -13.52 4.77 -12.64
CA LYS A 198 -13.36 4.30 -11.26
C LYS A 198 -11.99 3.69 -11.02
N THR A 199 -11.64 3.60 -9.74
CA THR A 199 -10.39 2.98 -9.30
C THR A 199 -10.40 1.47 -9.54
N TRP A 200 -9.34 0.93 -10.06
CA TRP A 200 -9.14 -0.50 -10.20
C TRP A 200 -8.88 -1.14 -8.83
N SER A 201 -9.52 -2.26 -8.58
CA SER A 201 -9.20 -3.09 -7.42
C SER A 201 -7.86 -3.80 -7.60
N HIS A 202 -7.59 -4.27 -8.82
CA HIS A 202 -6.33 -4.88 -9.26
C HIS A 202 -6.29 -5.00 -10.78
N LEU A 203 -5.11 -5.07 -11.36
CA LEU A 203 -4.91 -5.06 -12.82
C LEU A 203 -5.52 -6.28 -13.53
N GLY A 204 -5.70 -7.41 -12.85
CA GLY A 204 -6.22 -8.63 -13.47
C GLY A 204 -7.72 -8.64 -13.76
N ASN A 205 -8.48 -7.67 -13.27
CA ASN A 205 -9.94 -7.61 -13.46
C ASN A 205 -10.40 -6.73 -14.62
N ASN A 206 -9.49 -5.96 -15.18
CA ASN A 206 -9.83 -5.05 -16.27
C ASN A 206 -9.01 -5.45 -17.50
N PHE A 207 -9.72 -5.73 -18.57
CA PHE A 207 -9.15 -5.92 -19.89
C PHE A 207 -9.36 -4.63 -20.68
N ILE A 208 -8.26 -3.99 -21.06
CA ILE A 208 -8.27 -2.85 -21.98
C ILE A 208 -7.89 -3.43 -23.34
N PRO A 209 -8.81 -3.46 -24.30
CA PRO A 209 -8.57 -4.03 -25.62
C PRO A 209 -7.52 -3.25 -26.44
#